data_5f605209aa5be27790c5727ab4d31764
#
_entry.id   5f605209aa5be27790c5727ab4d31764
#
_cell.length_a   1.000
_cell.length_b   1.000
_cell.length_c   1.000
_cell.angle_alpha   90.00
_cell.angle_beta   90.00
_cell.angle_gamma   90.00
#
_symmetry.space_group_name_H-M   'P 1'
#
loop_
_entity.id
_entity.type
_entity.pdbx_description
1 polymer ?
#
loop_
_entity_poly.entity_id
_entity_poly.type
_entity_poly.pdbx_seq_one_letter_code
_entity_poly.pdbx_strand_id
1 'polypeptide(L)' 'LFMKPSTTVIGPDEPIIYPREAKEVHYECELAVVIGKRARRVPEAEALNYVLGYT' A
#
# COMPACT_ATOMS: atom_id res chain seq x y z
N LEU A 1 -5.31 -9.06 8.12
CA LEU A 1 -5.16 -7.63 7.74
C LEU A 1 -4.11 -6.96 8.61
N PHE A 2 -3.37 -6.07 8.02
CA PHE A 2 -2.45 -5.18 8.73
C PHE A 2 -2.54 -3.77 8.14
N MET A 3 -2.01 -2.80 8.83
CA MET A 3 -1.99 -1.42 8.39
C MET A 3 -0.60 -0.83 8.56
N LYS A 4 -0.24 0.07 7.65
CA LYS A 4 0.96 0.90 7.75
C LYS A 4 0.55 2.37 7.73
N PRO A 5 1.18 3.25 8.52
CA PRO A 5 0.87 4.67 8.48
C PRO A 5 1.29 5.28 7.14
N SER A 6 0.58 6.32 6.70
CA SER A 6 0.89 7.00 5.44
C SER A 6 2.31 7.58 5.38
N THR A 7 2.90 7.83 6.54
CA THR A 7 4.30 8.33 6.67
C THR A 7 5.35 7.30 6.24
N THR A 8 4.97 6.04 5.99
CA THR A 8 5.89 5.01 5.51
C THR A 8 6.03 4.99 3.98
N VAL A 9 5.23 5.78 3.26
CA VAL A 9 5.34 5.89 1.80
C VAL A 9 6.53 6.78 1.45
N ILE A 10 7.40 6.25 0.59
CA ILE A 10 8.55 6.98 0.04
C ILE A 10 8.45 7.02 -1.48
N GLY A 11 9.21 7.90 -2.12
CA GLY A 11 9.27 8.00 -3.56
C GLY A 11 10.13 6.90 -4.22
N PRO A 12 10.05 6.80 -5.55
CA PRO A 12 10.90 5.85 -6.29
C PRO A 12 12.39 6.14 -6.02
N ASP A 13 13.16 5.08 -5.87
CA ASP A 13 14.62 5.12 -5.65
C ASP A 13 15.09 5.87 -4.39
N GLU A 14 14.17 6.27 -3.52
CA GLU A 14 14.53 6.80 -2.21
C GLU A 14 15.04 5.69 -1.28
N PRO A 15 16.01 5.98 -0.40
CA PRO A 15 16.56 4.99 0.51
C PRO A 15 15.53 4.59 1.60
N ILE A 16 15.48 3.31 1.88
CA ILE A 16 14.75 2.78 3.04
C ILE A 16 15.64 2.97 4.27
N ILE A 17 15.18 3.78 5.22
CA ILE A 17 15.94 4.04 6.44
C ILE A 17 15.75 2.88 7.43
N TYR A 18 16.83 2.18 7.77
CA TYR A 18 16.83 1.12 8.75
C TYR A 18 16.65 1.70 10.16
N PRO A 19 15.55 1.42 10.86
CA PRO A 19 15.33 1.97 12.21
C PRO A 19 16.36 1.43 13.19
N ARG A 20 16.84 2.28 14.11
CA ARG A 20 17.84 1.89 15.12
C ARG A 20 17.34 0.78 16.04
N GLU A 21 16.04 0.78 16.31
CA GLU A 21 15.37 -0.16 17.21
C GLU A 21 15.07 -1.51 16.54
N ALA A 22 15.11 -1.57 15.22
CA ALA A 22 14.81 -2.80 14.49
C ALA A 22 15.97 -3.78 14.57
N LYS A 23 15.66 -5.03 14.89
CA LYS A 23 16.62 -6.14 14.87
C LYS A 23 16.68 -6.78 13.49
N GLU A 24 15.56 -6.81 12.81
CA GLU A 24 15.42 -7.37 11.47
C GLU A 24 14.51 -6.48 10.65
N VAL A 25 14.88 -6.27 9.39
CA VAL A 25 14.05 -5.60 8.39
C VAL A 25 13.95 -6.52 7.19
N HIS A 26 12.71 -6.91 6.84
CA HIS A 26 12.45 -7.78 5.71
C HIS A 26 11.82 -6.98 4.58
N TYR A 27 12.10 -7.37 3.36
CA TYR A 27 11.37 -6.87 2.20
C TYR A 27 10.16 -7.76 1.93
N GLU A 28 9.12 -7.14 1.40
CA GLU A 28 7.94 -7.82 0.89
C GLU A 28 7.60 -7.21 -0.46
N CYS A 29 7.45 -8.06 -1.45
CA CYS A 29 7.07 -7.61 -2.79
C CYS A 29 5.58 -7.85 -2.97
N GLU A 30 4.80 -6.79 -2.92
CA GLU A 30 3.34 -6.86 -2.96
C GLU A 30 2.77 -5.98 -4.07
N LEU A 31 1.72 -6.45 -4.72
CA LEU A 31 0.93 -5.63 -5.64
C LEU A 31 -0.01 -4.75 -4.83
N ALA A 32 0.19 -3.46 -4.89
CA ALA A 32 -0.71 -2.50 -4.27
C ALA A 32 -1.84 -2.10 -5.24
N VAL A 33 -3.06 -2.10 -4.72
CA VAL A 33 -4.24 -1.62 -5.45
C VAL A 33 -4.65 -0.28 -4.84
N VAL A 34 -4.53 0.79 -5.61
CA VAL A 34 -4.89 2.13 -5.13
C VAL A 34 -6.37 2.37 -5.37
N ILE A 35 -7.12 2.59 -4.30
CA ILE A 35 -8.55 2.89 -4.36
C ILE A 35 -8.73 4.38 -4.67
N GLY A 36 -9.43 4.69 -5.76
CA GLY A 36 -9.57 6.06 -6.29
C GLY A 36 -10.81 6.81 -5.84
N LYS A 37 -11.79 6.14 -5.26
CA LYS A 37 -13.00 6.76 -4.75
C LYS A 37 -13.60 5.95 -3.60
N ARG A 38 -14.45 6.59 -2.82
CA ARG A 38 -15.07 5.94 -1.66
C ARG A 38 -15.84 4.69 -2.08
N ALA A 39 -15.50 3.55 -1.45
CA ALA A 39 -16.11 2.26 -1.71
C ALA A 39 -16.73 1.70 -0.43
N ARG A 40 -17.97 1.26 -0.51
CA ARG A 40 -18.67 0.59 0.59
C ARG A 40 -19.68 -0.40 0.03
N ARG A 41 -19.60 -1.64 0.48
CA ARG A 41 -20.52 -2.71 0.07
C ARG A 41 -20.66 -2.83 -1.45
N VAL A 42 -19.54 -2.65 -2.15
CA VAL A 42 -19.48 -2.69 -3.61
C VAL A 42 -19.63 -4.13 -4.08
N PRO A 43 -20.56 -4.42 -5.01
CA PRO A 43 -20.64 -5.73 -5.64
C PRO A 43 -19.34 -6.07 -6.40
N GLU A 44 -18.97 -7.36 -6.42
CA GLU A 44 -17.77 -7.82 -7.11
C GLU A 44 -17.67 -7.33 -8.56
N ALA A 45 -18.78 -7.40 -9.30
CA ALA A 45 -18.86 -6.95 -10.70
C ALA A 45 -18.51 -5.46 -10.91
N GLU A 46 -18.59 -4.65 -9.87
CA GLU A 46 -18.31 -3.20 -9.92
C GLU A 46 -17.00 -2.81 -9.23
N ALA A 47 -16.32 -3.76 -8.58
CA ALA A 47 -15.16 -3.49 -7.73
C ALA A 47 -14.05 -2.72 -8.47
N LEU A 48 -13.74 -3.10 -9.72
CA LEU A 48 -12.68 -2.46 -10.50
C LEU A 48 -12.98 -1.00 -10.88
N ASN A 49 -14.25 -0.57 -10.85
CA ASN A 49 -14.63 0.82 -11.11
C ASN A 49 -14.14 1.78 -10.00
N TYR A 50 -13.71 1.25 -8.87
CA TYR A 50 -13.22 2.00 -7.71
C TYR A 50 -11.70 2.08 -7.64
N VAL A 51 -11.01 1.37 -8.52
CA VAL A 51 -9.55 1.33 -8.59
C VAL A 51 -9.03 2.52 -9.38
N LEU A 52 -8.08 3.26 -8.81
CA LEU A 52 -7.34 4.32 -9.49
C LEU A 52 -6.20 3.73 -10.32
N GLY A 53 -5.51 2.73 -9.79
CA GLY A 53 -4.36 2.10 -10.43
C GLY A 53 -3.68 1.10 -9.52
N TYR A 54 -2.51 0.68 -9.94
CA TYR A 54 -1.69 -0.33 -9.27
C TYR A 54 -0.24 0.14 -9.15
N THR A 55 0.46 -0.37 -8.14
CA THR A 55 1.90 -0.16 -7.97
C THR A 55 2.54 -1.30 -7.19
#